data_f091aa60dfd80bbdb654950a270e5d1b
#
_entry.id   f091aa60dfd80bbdb654950a270e5d1b
#
_cell.length_a   1.000
_cell.length_b   1.000
_cell.length_c   1.000
_cell.angle_alpha   90.00
_cell.angle_beta   90.00
_cell.angle_gamma   90.00
#
_symmetry.space_group_name_H-M   'P 1'
#
loop_
_entity.id
_entity.type
_entity.pdbx_description
1 polymer ?
#
loop_
_entity_poly.entity_id
_entity_poly.type
_entity_poly.pdbx_seq_one_letter_code
_entity_poly.pdbx_strand_id
1 'polypeptide(L)'
;VRRLHNEGFEAYVVGGAVRDLLLGIEPKDFDVATNATPEEVRKIFRRSRIIGRRFQIVHVMVGPETIEVTTFRGGGKVVQNQHGRIMKDNNYGSMEEDAMRRDFTCNALYYDPIRRLIVDFHHGAADVQAKKLVMIGNPAERYQEDPVRILRAVRLSGKLGFEVEEHTAAPIPEYAGRLKQEPVSRLFDEILKLLFSGHARDCLQQLNKLGIGSDIHPLLTAMKSADKPENRIISLALKNT
;
A
#
# COMPACT_ATOMS: atom_id res chain seq x y z
N VAL A 1 -2.45 20.21 1.68
CA VAL A 1 -1.11 20.52 2.19
C VAL A 1 -1.03 21.97 2.62
N ARG A 2 -1.13 22.99 1.72
CA ARG A 2 -0.93 24.41 2.02
C ARG A 2 -1.71 24.91 3.25
N ARG A 3 -2.97 24.48 3.41
CA ARG A 3 -3.80 24.90 4.52
C ARG A 3 -3.30 24.35 5.88
N LEU A 4 -2.80 23.12 5.92
CA LEU A 4 -2.16 22.54 7.11
C LEU A 4 -0.89 23.29 7.48
N HIS A 5 -0.04 23.60 6.49
CA HIS A 5 1.17 24.41 6.72
C HIS A 5 0.87 25.82 7.28
N ASN A 6 -0.21 26.46 6.79
CA ASN A 6 -0.61 27.79 7.28
C ASN A 6 -1.07 27.77 8.76
N GLU A 7 -1.54 26.62 9.23
CA GLU A 7 -1.91 26.38 10.63
C GLU A 7 -0.72 25.86 11.47
N GLY A 8 0.49 25.81 10.90
CA GLY A 8 1.72 25.41 11.58
C GLY A 8 2.00 23.93 11.61
N PHE A 9 1.29 23.12 10.85
CA PHE A 9 1.50 21.68 10.76
C PHE A 9 2.37 21.30 9.58
N GLU A 10 3.16 20.24 9.74
CA GLU A 10 3.79 19.55 8.62
C GLU A 10 2.73 18.77 7.82
N ALA A 11 2.83 18.80 6.51
CA ALA A 11 1.95 18.04 5.63
C ALA A 11 2.61 17.76 4.29
N TYR A 12 2.45 16.53 3.80
CA TYR A 12 3.07 16.04 2.58
C TYR A 12 2.07 15.19 1.79
N VAL A 13 2.17 15.26 0.46
CA VAL A 13 1.58 14.22 -0.39
C VAL A 13 2.42 12.96 -0.24
N VAL A 14 1.81 11.78 -0.11
CA VAL A 14 2.57 10.57 0.23
C VAL A 14 2.19 9.36 -0.62
N GLY A 15 3.07 8.37 -0.60
CA GLY A 15 2.77 7.02 -1.08
C GLY A 15 2.68 6.90 -2.60
N GLY A 16 1.63 6.20 -3.04
CA GLY A 16 1.44 5.86 -4.45
C GLY A 16 1.40 7.04 -5.39
N ALA A 17 0.83 8.17 -4.97
CA ALA A 17 0.77 9.38 -5.79
C ALA A 17 2.16 9.94 -6.12
N VAL A 18 3.06 9.99 -5.13
CA VAL A 18 4.43 10.48 -5.34
C VAL A 18 5.20 9.56 -6.28
N ARG A 19 5.10 8.24 -6.09
CA ARG A 19 5.68 7.25 -6.98
C ARG A 19 5.16 7.39 -8.41
N ASP A 20 3.85 7.49 -8.59
CA ASP A 20 3.21 7.57 -9.90
C ASP A 20 3.65 8.86 -10.63
N LEU A 21 3.74 10.01 -9.92
CA LEU A 21 4.29 11.26 -10.47
C LEU A 21 5.75 11.11 -10.92
N LEU A 22 6.60 10.41 -10.14
CA LEU A 22 7.99 10.13 -10.54
C LEU A 22 8.10 9.26 -11.79
N LEU A 23 7.09 8.40 -12.04
CA LEU A 23 7.00 7.57 -13.24
C LEU A 23 6.35 8.30 -14.42
N GLY A 24 5.90 9.55 -14.25
CA GLY A 24 5.16 10.30 -15.26
C GLY A 24 3.73 9.78 -15.46
N ILE A 25 3.19 9.05 -14.48
CA ILE A 25 1.83 8.52 -14.46
C ILE A 25 0.94 9.49 -13.66
N GLU A 26 -0.23 9.82 -14.18
CA GLU A 26 -1.21 10.62 -13.45
C GLU A 26 -1.80 9.81 -12.27
N PRO A 27 -1.63 10.25 -11.02
CA PRO A 27 -2.20 9.56 -9.87
C PRO A 27 -3.71 9.60 -9.88
N LYS A 28 -4.35 8.48 -9.51
CA LYS A 28 -5.81 8.43 -9.35
C LYS A 28 -6.28 9.10 -8.07
N ASP A 29 -5.53 8.90 -6.98
CA ASP A 29 -5.86 9.37 -5.63
C ASP A 29 -4.64 10.03 -5.00
N PHE A 30 -4.87 11.04 -4.17
CA PHE A 30 -3.83 11.73 -3.42
C PHE A 30 -4.04 11.53 -1.93
N ASP A 31 -3.07 10.93 -1.27
CA ASP A 31 -3.01 10.80 0.18
C ASP A 31 -2.11 11.88 0.77
N VAL A 32 -2.49 12.39 1.93
CA VAL A 32 -1.70 13.38 2.70
C VAL A 32 -1.36 12.79 4.06
N ALA A 33 -0.09 12.91 4.44
CA ALA A 33 0.36 12.62 5.80
C ALA A 33 0.78 13.93 6.49
N THR A 34 0.50 14.03 7.79
CA THR A 34 0.70 15.24 8.59
C THR A 34 1.05 14.88 10.03
N ASN A 35 1.67 15.81 10.78
CA ASN A 35 1.79 15.71 12.22
C ASN A 35 0.54 16.21 12.99
N ALA A 36 -0.46 16.79 12.29
CA ALA A 36 -1.73 17.15 12.90
C ALA A 36 -2.53 15.90 13.29
N THR A 37 -3.16 15.90 14.46
CA THR A 37 -4.09 14.86 14.89
C THR A 37 -5.38 14.87 14.05
N PRO A 38 -6.14 13.77 14.00
CA PRO A 38 -7.41 13.72 13.28
C PRO A 38 -8.39 14.82 13.70
N GLU A 39 -8.41 15.15 14.99
CA GLU A 39 -9.25 16.19 15.56
C GLU A 39 -8.83 17.60 15.09
N GLU A 40 -7.52 17.85 14.99
CA GLU A 40 -6.96 19.11 14.46
C GLU A 40 -7.25 19.25 12.98
N VAL A 41 -7.02 18.19 12.19
CA VAL A 41 -7.40 18.16 10.77
C VAL A 41 -8.88 18.48 10.59
N ARG A 42 -9.76 17.88 11.40
CA ARG A 42 -11.20 18.13 11.36
C ARG A 42 -11.57 19.57 11.72
N LYS A 43 -10.86 20.21 12.67
CA LYS A 43 -11.05 21.62 13.00
C LYS A 43 -10.69 22.54 11.84
N ILE A 44 -9.59 22.23 11.14
CA ILE A 44 -9.09 22.99 9.99
C ILE A 44 -10.03 22.82 8.79
N PHE A 45 -10.52 21.60 8.55
CA PHE A 45 -11.36 21.27 7.40
C PHE A 45 -12.80 20.95 7.85
N ARG A 46 -13.69 21.92 7.80
CA ARG A 46 -15.09 21.75 8.22
C ARG A 46 -15.83 20.65 7.44
N ARG A 47 -15.50 20.48 6.14
CA ARG A 47 -16.05 19.42 5.28
C ARG A 47 -15.15 18.19 5.35
N SER A 48 -15.13 17.53 6.52
CA SER A 48 -14.33 16.33 6.73
C SER A 48 -15.03 15.36 7.68
N ARG A 49 -14.61 14.08 7.62
CA ARG A 49 -15.08 13.00 8.50
C ARG A 49 -13.89 12.18 8.98
N ILE A 50 -13.84 11.88 10.29
CA ILE A 50 -12.92 10.91 10.84
C ILE A 50 -13.51 9.53 10.61
N ILE A 51 -12.75 8.64 9.97
CA ILE A 51 -13.13 7.26 9.61
C ILE A 51 -12.14 6.29 10.26
N GLY A 52 -12.64 5.09 10.59
CA GLY A 52 -11.85 4.03 11.19
C GLY A 52 -11.83 4.09 12.72
N ARG A 53 -12.03 2.92 13.34
CA ARG A 53 -11.95 2.75 14.80
C ARG A 53 -10.53 2.40 15.26
N ARG A 54 -9.84 1.62 14.44
CA ARG A 54 -8.52 1.08 14.73
C ARG A 54 -7.40 2.00 14.26
N PHE A 55 -7.58 2.54 13.06
CA PHE A 55 -6.72 3.52 12.41
C PHE A 55 -7.59 4.68 11.98
N GLN A 56 -7.41 5.81 12.61
CA GLN A 56 -8.18 6.99 12.26
C GLN A 56 -7.57 7.68 11.04
N ILE A 57 -8.40 7.88 10.04
CA ILE A 57 -8.09 8.62 8.81
C ILE A 57 -9.12 9.73 8.68
N VAL A 58 -8.72 10.88 8.20
CA VAL A 58 -9.65 11.99 7.95
C VAL A 58 -9.90 12.09 6.45
N HIS A 59 -11.13 11.84 6.04
CA HIS A 59 -11.58 12.12 4.69
C HIS A 59 -11.95 13.60 4.58
N VAL A 60 -11.19 14.37 3.84
CA VAL A 60 -11.38 15.78 3.57
C VAL A 60 -12.01 15.96 2.19
N MET A 61 -13.19 16.57 2.12
CA MET A 61 -13.88 16.80 0.85
C MET A 61 -13.41 18.10 0.21
N VAL A 62 -12.85 17.99 -0.99
CA VAL A 62 -12.35 19.11 -1.81
C VAL A 62 -13.05 19.09 -3.17
N GLY A 63 -14.07 19.94 -3.32
CA GLY A 63 -14.94 19.86 -4.51
C GLY A 63 -15.67 18.52 -4.57
N PRO A 64 -15.58 17.79 -5.69
CA PRO A 64 -16.14 16.44 -5.84
C PRO A 64 -15.23 15.34 -5.25
N GLU A 65 -13.99 15.65 -4.95
CA GLU A 65 -13.00 14.68 -4.54
C GLU A 65 -12.90 14.53 -3.01
N THR A 66 -12.42 13.37 -2.58
CA THR A 66 -12.12 13.07 -1.19
C THR A 66 -10.63 12.80 -1.07
N ILE A 67 -9.95 13.61 -0.23
CA ILE A 67 -8.53 13.44 0.09
C ILE A 67 -8.41 12.72 1.43
N GLU A 68 -7.67 11.64 1.47
CA GLU A 68 -7.34 10.95 2.72
C GLU A 68 -6.19 11.67 3.41
N VAL A 69 -6.42 12.08 4.66
CA VAL A 69 -5.40 12.73 5.50
C VAL A 69 -5.13 11.84 6.70
N THR A 70 -3.88 11.43 6.85
CA THR A 70 -3.42 10.55 7.94
C THR A 70 -2.42 11.28 8.82
N THR A 71 -2.51 11.05 10.13
CA THR A 71 -1.47 11.51 11.07
C THR A 71 -0.28 10.57 10.99
N PHE A 72 0.96 11.11 11.06
CA PHE A 72 2.18 10.29 11.14
C PHE A 72 2.09 9.28 12.26
N ARG A 73 2.40 8.03 11.97
CA ARG A 73 2.32 6.92 12.91
C ARG A 73 3.67 6.61 13.51
N GLY A 74 3.74 6.58 14.84
CA GLY A 74 4.94 6.20 15.58
C GLY A 74 5.10 4.69 15.78
N GLY A 75 6.31 4.30 16.18
CA GLY A 75 6.69 2.91 16.52
C GLY A 75 6.24 2.41 17.88
N GLY A 76 5.32 3.10 18.59
CA GLY A 76 4.88 2.75 19.93
C GLY A 76 4.21 1.37 20.03
N LYS A 77 4.12 0.84 21.26
CA LYS A 77 3.48 -0.46 21.53
C LYS A 77 2.04 -0.46 21.01
N VAL A 78 1.80 -1.30 20.05
CA VAL A 78 0.45 -1.56 19.53
C VAL A 78 -0.32 -2.37 20.55
N VAL A 79 -1.52 -1.91 20.93
CA VAL A 79 -2.39 -2.70 21.82
C VAL A 79 -2.93 -3.88 21.03
N GLN A 80 -2.43 -5.08 21.34
CA GLN A 80 -2.88 -6.34 20.75
C GLN A 80 -3.82 -7.06 21.71
N ASN A 81 -4.80 -7.79 21.18
CA ASN A 81 -5.57 -8.74 21.96
C ASN A 81 -4.78 -10.04 22.18
N GLN A 82 -5.36 -11.00 22.96
CA GLN A 82 -4.77 -12.32 23.25
C GLN A 82 -4.39 -13.14 22.01
N HIS A 83 -4.91 -12.76 20.82
CA HIS A 83 -4.64 -13.43 19.53
C HIS A 83 -3.71 -12.60 18.62
N GLY A 84 -2.95 -11.65 19.18
CA GLY A 84 -2.02 -10.79 18.41
C GLY A 84 -2.71 -9.75 17.51
N ARG A 85 -4.04 -9.62 17.58
CA ARG A 85 -4.79 -8.66 16.76
C ARG A 85 -4.66 -7.26 17.33
N ILE A 86 -4.18 -6.33 16.53
CA ILE A 86 -4.08 -4.92 16.91
C ILE A 86 -5.48 -4.34 17.15
N MET A 87 -5.75 -3.86 18.35
CA MET A 87 -7.03 -3.29 18.76
C MET A 87 -7.07 -1.77 18.62
N LYS A 88 -5.96 -1.10 18.83
CA LYS A 88 -5.81 0.35 18.70
C LYS A 88 -4.36 0.67 18.32
N ASP A 89 -4.15 1.45 17.27
CA ASP A 89 -2.82 1.88 16.81
C ASP A 89 -2.91 3.36 16.39
N ASN A 90 -3.30 4.20 17.34
CA ASN A 90 -3.27 5.65 17.18
C ASN A 90 -2.02 6.22 17.89
N ASN A 91 -0.89 5.51 17.77
CA ASN A 91 0.39 6.02 18.23
C ASN A 91 0.92 6.98 17.15
N TYR A 92 0.91 8.26 17.47
CA TYR A 92 1.44 9.29 16.59
C TYR A 92 2.96 9.39 16.79
N GLY A 93 3.68 9.70 15.72
CA GLY A 93 5.13 9.74 15.72
C GLY A 93 5.69 10.76 14.74
N SER A 94 6.97 10.61 14.45
CA SER A 94 7.67 11.41 13.45
C SER A 94 7.36 10.91 12.02
N MET A 95 7.68 11.73 11.03
CA MET A 95 7.59 11.35 9.61
C MET A 95 8.49 10.13 9.30
N GLU A 96 9.68 10.06 9.91
CA GLU A 96 10.61 8.95 9.75
C GLU A 96 10.03 7.64 10.31
N GLU A 97 9.41 7.69 11.50
CA GLU A 97 8.73 6.52 12.07
C GLU A 97 7.56 6.05 11.20
N ASP A 98 6.79 6.99 10.61
CA ASP A 98 5.72 6.67 9.65
C ASP A 98 6.29 6.01 8.39
N ALA A 99 7.42 6.48 7.89
CA ALA A 99 8.11 5.89 6.74
C ALA A 99 8.57 4.46 7.00
N MET A 100 9.15 4.20 8.19
CA MET A 100 9.61 2.87 8.61
C MET A 100 8.48 1.83 8.69
N ARG A 101 7.25 2.25 8.94
CA ARG A 101 6.10 1.34 9.05
C ARG A 101 5.46 0.99 7.70
N ARG A 102 5.80 1.72 6.64
CA ARG A 102 5.28 1.44 5.29
C ARG A 102 5.81 0.11 4.76
N ASP A 103 5.20 -0.39 3.72
CA ASP A 103 5.53 -1.69 3.14
C ASP A 103 6.79 -1.63 2.25
N PHE A 104 6.74 -0.82 1.20
CA PHE A 104 7.79 -0.75 0.18
C PHE A 104 8.36 0.65 0.08
N THR A 105 9.66 0.74 -0.23
CA THR A 105 10.40 1.99 -0.36
C THR A 105 9.75 2.95 -1.33
N CYS A 106 9.27 2.45 -2.47
CA CYS A 106 8.59 3.24 -3.51
C CYS A 106 7.26 3.87 -3.03
N ASN A 107 6.70 3.40 -1.92
CA ASN A 107 5.48 3.95 -1.29
C ASN A 107 5.78 4.77 -0.03
N ALA A 108 7.05 4.94 0.33
CA ALA A 108 7.48 5.72 1.50
C ALA A 108 8.12 7.06 1.11
N LEU A 109 7.58 7.67 0.07
CA LEU A 109 8.00 8.97 -0.45
C LEU A 109 7.03 10.05 0.02
N TYR A 110 7.56 11.19 0.46
CA TYR A 110 6.81 12.33 0.98
C TYR A 110 7.14 13.56 0.14
N TYR A 111 6.15 14.11 -0.56
CA TYR A 111 6.33 15.27 -1.41
C TYR A 111 5.75 16.53 -0.77
N ASP A 112 6.60 17.54 -0.60
CA ASP A 112 6.20 18.89 -0.23
C ASP A 112 5.93 19.72 -1.50
N PRO A 113 4.67 20.00 -1.84
CA PRO A 113 4.35 20.77 -3.05
C PRO A 113 4.66 22.27 -2.91
N ILE A 114 4.92 22.76 -1.69
CA ILE A 114 5.27 24.17 -1.46
C ILE A 114 6.74 24.38 -1.73
N ARG A 115 7.59 23.53 -1.15
CA ARG A 115 9.04 23.57 -1.33
C ARG A 115 9.51 22.85 -2.59
N ARG A 116 8.62 22.06 -3.23
CA ARG A 116 8.88 21.24 -4.41
C ARG A 116 10.02 20.24 -4.20
N LEU A 117 10.03 19.59 -3.05
CA LEU A 117 11.04 18.60 -2.72
C LEU A 117 10.40 17.30 -2.22
N ILE A 118 11.13 16.20 -2.40
CA ILE A 118 10.75 14.88 -1.92
C ILE A 118 11.65 14.54 -0.73
N VAL A 119 11.04 14.12 0.39
CA VAL A 119 11.73 13.53 1.52
C VAL A 119 11.65 12.01 1.36
N ASP A 120 12.82 11.37 1.36
CA ASP A 120 12.99 9.95 1.09
C ASP A 120 13.98 9.35 2.11
N PHE A 121 13.46 8.56 3.06
CA PHE A 121 14.27 7.94 4.11
C PHE A 121 14.87 6.59 3.70
N HIS A 122 14.36 5.99 2.61
CA HIS A 122 14.64 4.60 2.27
C HIS A 122 15.13 4.41 0.83
N HIS A 123 15.58 5.49 0.18
CA HIS A 123 16.03 5.46 -1.23
C HIS A 123 14.96 5.01 -2.23
N GLY A 124 13.67 5.19 -1.88
CA GLY A 124 12.53 4.78 -2.70
C GLY A 124 12.49 5.45 -4.07
N ALA A 125 12.97 6.69 -4.19
CA ALA A 125 13.06 7.39 -5.48
C ALA A 125 14.05 6.70 -6.44
N ALA A 126 15.18 6.22 -5.93
CA ALA A 126 16.16 5.44 -6.71
C ALA A 126 15.56 4.08 -7.12
N ASP A 127 14.84 3.42 -6.22
CA ASP A 127 14.17 2.14 -6.50
C ASP A 127 13.07 2.31 -7.58
N VAL A 128 12.32 3.41 -7.55
CA VAL A 128 11.33 3.76 -8.59
C VAL A 128 12.01 3.91 -9.95
N GLN A 129 13.13 4.64 -10.03
CA GLN A 129 13.91 4.80 -11.25
C GLN A 129 14.48 3.48 -11.76
N ALA A 130 14.97 2.63 -10.84
CA ALA A 130 15.49 1.29 -11.15
C ALA A 130 14.37 0.27 -11.43
N LYS A 131 13.09 0.64 -11.27
CA LYS A 131 11.92 -0.25 -11.36
C LYS A 131 12.03 -1.46 -10.42
N LYS A 132 12.52 -1.25 -9.21
CA LYS A 132 12.64 -2.26 -8.18
C LYS A 132 11.58 -2.09 -7.10
N LEU A 133 11.03 -3.20 -6.64
CA LEU A 133 10.14 -3.26 -5.49
C LEU A 133 10.91 -3.80 -4.29
N VAL A 134 11.23 -2.93 -3.34
CA VAL A 134 12.06 -3.22 -2.17
C VAL A 134 11.24 -3.07 -0.90
N MET A 135 11.26 -4.09 -0.03
CA MET A 135 10.61 -4.07 1.28
C MET A 135 11.39 -3.19 2.26
N ILE A 136 10.70 -2.39 3.05
CA ILE A 136 11.32 -1.62 4.13
C ILE A 136 11.52 -2.55 5.33
N GLY A 137 12.75 -2.57 5.87
CA GLY A 137 13.12 -3.42 6.99
C GLY A 137 13.45 -4.87 6.57
N ASN A 138 13.37 -5.81 7.52
CA ASN A 138 13.64 -7.22 7.26
C ASN A 138 12.42 -7.88 6.59
N PRO A 139 12.51 -8.37 5.34
CA PRO A 139 11.35 -8.92 4.64
C PRO A 139 10.70 -10.11 5.33
N ALA A 140 11.48 -11.02 5.95
CA ALA A 140 10.94 -12.17 6.66
C ALA A 140 10.07 -11.74 7.85
N GLU A 141 10.56 -10.80 8.67
CA GLU A 141 9.81 -10.23 9.78
C GLU A 141 8.55 -9.51 9.29
N ARG A 142 8.66 -8.73 8.22
CA ARG A 142 7.56 -7.97 7.64
C ARG A 142 6.46 -8.86 7.07
N TYR A 143 6.79 -10.00 6.45
CA TYR A 143 5.82 -10.99 6.00
C TYR A 143 5.23 -11.80 7.15
N GLN A 144 6.00 -12.00 8.22
CA GLN A 144 5.50 -12.61 9.45
C GLN A 144 4.47 -11.72 10.16
N GLU A 145 4.72 -10.41 10.21
CA GLU A 145 3.79 -9.42 10.80
C GLU A 145 2.48 -9.30 10.01
N ASP A 146 2.59 -9.27 8.68
CA ASP A 146 1.45 -9.10 7.79
C ASP A 146 1.69 -9.83 6.45
N PRO A 147 1.24 -11.10 6.35
CA PRO A 147 1.40 -11.89 5.12
C PRO A 147 0.72 -11.28 3.89
N VAL A 148 -0.30 -10.41 4.07
CA VAL A 148 -0.98 -9.75 2.94
C VAL A 148 -0.03 -8.86 2.13
N ARG A 149 1.10 -8.43 2.71
CA ARG A 149 2.18 -7.73 1.98
C ARG A 149 2.71 -8.55 0.79
N ILE A 150 2.63 -9.88 0.83
CA ILE A 150 2.99 -10.76 -0.29
C ILE A 150 2.07 -10.50 -1.50
N LEU A 151 0.76 -10.44 -1.29
CA LEU A 151 -0.19 -10.11 -2.38
C LEU A 151 -0.03 -8.67 -2.87
N ARG A 152 0.33 -7.75 -1.97
CA ARG A 152 0.65 -6.37 -2.32
C ARG A 152 1.91 -6.29 -3.18
N ALA A 153 2.96 -7.10 -2.89
CA ALA A 153 4.16 -7.21 -3.72
C ALA A 153 3.81 -7.70 -5.12
N VAL A 154 3.01 -8.77 -5.22
CA VAL A 154 2.52 -9.30 -6.50
C VAL A 154 1.78 -8.22 -7.30
N ARG A 155 0.81 -7.55 -6.66
CA ARG A 155 -0.01 -6.53 -7.31
C ARG A 155 0.82 -5.34 -7.78
N LEU A 156 1.70 -4.81 -6.93
CA LEU A 156 2.53 -3.67 -7.28
C LEU A 156 3.54 -4.01 -8.38
N SER A 157 4.21 -5.18 -8.27
CA SER A 157 5.13 -5.66 -9.30
C SER A 157 4.43 -5.83 -10.64
N GLY A 158 3.27 -6.49 -10.68
CA GLY A 158 2.50 -6.67 -11.92
C GLY A 158 1.98 -5.34 -12.49
N LYS A 159 1.38 -4.49 -11.64
CA LYS A 159 0.81 -3.20 -12.07
C LYS A 159 1.86 -2.23 -12.59
N LEU A 160 3.03 -2.16 -11.96
CA LEU A 160 4.06 -1.16 -12.27
C LEU A 160 5.14 -1.70 -13.20
N GLY A 161 5.16 -3.01 -13.47
CA GLY A 161 6.24 -3.67 -14.18
C GLY A 161 7.57 -3.63 -13.40
N PHE A 162 7.50 -3.57 -12.05
CA PHE A 162 8.67 -3.55 -11.19
C PHE A 162 9.14 -4.97 -10.90
N GLU A 163 10.45 -5.17 -10.84
CA GLU A 163 11.04 -6.40 -10.36
C GLU A 163 11.06 -6.40 -8.82
N VAL A 164 10.56 -7.50 -8.21
CA VAL A 164 10.71 -7.68 -6.77
C VAL A 164 12.17 -7.97 -6.48
N GLU A 165 12.78 -7.14 -5.65
CA GLU A 165 14.19 -7.25 -5.29
C GLU A 165 14.47 -8.60 -4.58
N GLU A 166 15.67 -9.17 -4.76
CA GLU A 166 15.99 -10.53 -4.36
C GLU A 166 15.77 -10.82 -2.87
N HIS A 167 16.23 -9.93 -1.98
CA HIS A 167 16.01 -10.10 -0.53
C HIS A 167 14.53 -9.97 -0.16
N THR A 168 13.80 -9.14 -0.89
CA THR A 168 12.35 -8.99 -0.74
C THR A 168 11.60 -10.23 -1.19
N ALA A 169 12.05 -10.86 -2.28
CA ALA A 169 11.43 -12.05 -2.87
C ALA A 169 11.76 -13.35 -2.12
N ALA A 170 12.97 -13.49 -1.64
CA ALA A 170 13.50 -14.75 -1.09
C ALA A 170 12.62 -15.39 -0.01
N PRO A 171 12.06 -14.67 0.99
CA PRO A 171 11.22 -15.27 2.02
C PRO A 171 9.80 -15.59 1.55
N ILE A 172 9.33 -15.08 0.42
CA ILE A 172 7.92 -15.22 -0.01
C ILE A 172 7.44 -16.67 -0.03
N PRO A 173 8.17 -17.66 -0.60
CA PRO A 173 7.69 -19.04 -0.64
C PRO A 173 7.45 -19.64 0.75
N GLU A 174 8.27 -19.29 1.73
CA GLU A 174 8.15 -19.75 3.12
C GLU A 174 6.90 -19.18 3.80
N TYR A 175 6.65 -17.87 3.59
CA TYR A 175 5.57 -17.15 4.28
C TYR A 175 4.23 -17.18 3.53
N ALA A 176 4.20 -17.56 2.25
CA ALA A 176 2.98 -17.57 1.44
C ALA A 176 1.85 -18.43 2.04
N GLY A 177 2.21 -19.56 2.69
CA GLY A 177 1.23 -20.42 3.37
C GLY A 177 0.46 -19.74 4.49
N ARG A 178 1.02 -18.69 5.12
CA ARG A 178 0.36 -17.92 6.19
C ARG A 178 -0.81 -17.08 5.70
N LEU A 179 -0.87 -16.78 4.40
CA LEU A 179 -2.03 -16.10 3.79
C LEU A 179 -3.34 -16.84 4.09
N LYS A 180 -3.34 -18.17 4.20
CA LYS A 180 -4.52 -18.96 4.55
C LYS A 180 -5.07 -18.67 5.96
N GLN A 181 -4.27 -18.07 6.83
CA GLN A 181 -4.65 -17.74 8.21
C GLN A 181 -5.21 -16.31 8.33
N GLU A 182 -5.07 -15.51 7.26
CA GLU A 182 -5.59 -14.14 7.23
C GLU A 182 -7.11 -14.11 7.07
N PRO A 183 -7.79 -13.09 7.60
CA PRO A 183 -9.22 -12.91 7.39
C PRO A 183 -9.57 -12.89 5.89
N VAL A 184 -10.55 -13.68 5.51
CA VAL A 184 -11.00 -13.83 4.11
C VAL A 184 -11.30 -12.49 3.47
N SER A 185 -11.89 -11.54 4.23
CA SER A 185 -12.19 -10.19 3.74
C SER A 185 -10.93 -9.41 3.31
N ARG A 186 -9.82 -9.52 4.08
CA ARG A 186 -8.56 -8.85 3.72
C ARG A 186 -7.93 -9.43 2.46
N LEU A 187 -7.95 -10.77 2.33
CA LEU A 187 -7.45 -11.45 1.13
C LEU A 187 -8.31 -11.08 -0.08
N PHE A 188 -9.62 -11.10 0.09
CA PHE A 188 -10.58 -10.76 -0.96
C PHE A 188 -10.37 -9.34 -1.47
N ASP A 189 -10.22 -8.36 -0.56
CA ASP A 189 -9.97 -6.96 -0.92
C ASP A 189 -8.68 -6.79 -1.75
N GLU A 190 -7.57 -7.43 -1.35
CA GLU A 190 -6.31 -7.36 -2.12
C GLU A 190 -6.41 -8.12 -3.46
N ILE A 191 -7.12 -9.25 -3.51
CA ILE A 191 -7.36 -9.99 -4.75
C ILE A 191 -8.22 -9.15 -5.71
N LEU A 192 -9.26 -8.48 -5.22
CA LEU A 192 -10.05 -7.56 -6.06
C LEU A 192 -9.21 -6.41 -6.59
N LYS A 193 -8.36 -5.77 -5.75
CA LYS A 193 -7.43 -4.74 -6.20
C LYS A 193 -6.44 -5.23 -7.25
N LEU A 194 -6.02 -6.48 -7.16
CA LEU A 194 -5.16 -7.13 -8.14
C LEU A 194 -5.92 -7.31 -9.47
N LEU A 195 -7.15 -7.84 -9.40
CA LEU A 195 -8.02 -8.08 -10.57
C LEU A 195 -8.38 -6.79 -11.31
N PHE A 196 -8.76 -5.75 -10.54
CA PHE A 196 -9.18 -4.46 -11.11
C PHE A 196 -8.03 -3.47 -11.25
N SER A 197 -6.78 -3.95 -11.25
CA SER A 197 -5.59 -3.10 -11.40
C SER A 197 -5.40 -2.54 -12.82
N GLY A 198 -6.06 -3.11 -13.83
CA GLY A 198 -5.74 -2.93 -15.24
C GLY A 198 -4.58 -3.81 -15.73
N HIS A 199 -4.01 -4.65 -14.84
CA HIS A 199 -2.83 -5.49 -15.09
C HIS A 199 -2.99 -6.89 -14.47
N ALA A 200 -4.22 -7.42 -14.47
CA ALA A 200 -4.54 -8.68 -13.79
C ALA A 200 -3.67 -9.85 -14.28
N ARG A 201 -3.42 -9.92 -15.59
CA ARG A 201 -2.57 -10.96 -16.18
C ARG A 201 -1.13 -10.88 -15.71
N ASP A 202 -0.54 -9.67 -15.67
CA ASP A 202 0.83 -9.46 -15.22
C ASP A 202 0.95 -9.82 -13.73
N CYS A 203 -0.05 -9.47 -12.93
CA CYS A 203 -0.12 -9.86 -11.54
C CYS A 203 -0.19 -11.38 -11.36
N LEU A 204 -0.95 -12.10 -12.19
CA LEU A 204 -1.00 -13.57 -12.15
C LEU A 204 0.34 -14.20 -12.55
N GLN A 205 1.07 -13.61 -13.50
CA GLN A 205 2.42 -14.05 -13.85
C GLN A 205 3.37 -13.87 -12.68
N GLN A 206 3.28 -12.75 -11.95
CA GLN A 206 4.08 -12.51 -10.75
C GLN A 206 3.76 -13.50 -9.63
N LEU A 207 2.49 -13.89 -9.42
CA LEU A 207 2.12 -14.97 -8.50
C LEU A 207 2.87 -16.26 -8.80
N ASN A 208 2.94 -16.64 -10.08
CA ASN A 208 3.65 -17.84 -10.52
C ASN A 208 5.17 -17.70 -10.34
N LYS A 209 5.75 -16.55 -10.75
CA LYS A 209 7.18 -16.26 -10.63
C LYS A 209 7.66 -16.32 -9.18
N LEU A 210 6.85 -15.83 -8.24
CA LEU A 210 7.17 -15.80 -6.81
C LEU A 210 6.80 -17.11 -6.08
N GLY A 211 6.38 -18.16 -6.79
CA GLY A 211 6.08 -19.46 -6.20
C GLY A 211 4.85 -19.50 -5.31
N ILE A 212 3.93 -18.54 -5.46
CA ILE A 212 2.73 -18.45 -4.63
C ILE A 212 1.66 -19.41 -5.18
N GLY A 213 1.22 -20.34 -4.35
CA GLY A 213 0.15 -21.30 -4.70
C GLY A 213 -1.19 -20.61 -4.97
N SER A 214 -1.98 -21.15 -5.92
CA SER A 214 -3.33 -20.65 -6.17
C SER A 214 -4.36 -21.14 -5.13
N ASP A 215 -3.97 -22.10 -4.32
CA ASP A 215 -4.77 -22.71 -3.26
C ASP A 215 -4.98 -21.82 -2.02
N ILE A 216 -4.39 -20.64 -2.04
CA ILE A 216 -4.56 -19.60 -1.00
C ILE A 216 -5.99 -19.06 -0.98
N HIS A 217 -6.61 -18.93 -2.15
CA HIS A 217 -7.98 -18.44 -2.27
C HIS A 217 -8.67 -18.99 -3.53
N PRO A 218 -9.96 -19.40 -3.45
CA PRO A 218 -10.69 -19.99 -4.59
C PRO A 218 -10.68 -19.13 -5.86
N LEU A 219 -10.74 -17.81 -5.72
CA LEU A 219 -10.64 -16.89 -6.87
C LEU A 219 -9.30 -17.00 -7.60
N LEU A 220 -8.18 -17.12 -6.88
CA LEU A 220 -6.87 -17.29 -7.50
C LEU A 220 -6.77 -18.62 -8.24
N THR A 221 -7.37 -19.67 -7.69
CA THR A 221 -7.47 -20.97 -8.37
C THR A 221 -8.30 -20.88 -9.64
N ALA A 222 -9.46 -20.22 -9.59
CA ALA A 222 -10.32 -20.00 -10.74
C ALA A 222 -9.61 -19.17 -11.83
N MET A 223 -8.89 -18.11 -11.45
CA MET A 223 -8.14 -17.24 -12.36
C MET A 223 -7.01 -18.00 -13.06
N LYS A 224 -6.23 -18.81 -12.34
CA LYS A 224 -5.17 -19.63 -12.95
C LYS A 224 -5.74 -20.68 -13.91
N SER A 225 -6.90 -21.24 -13.58
CA SER A 225 -7.62 -22.17 -14.48
C SER A 225 -8.15 -21.46 -15.71
N ALA A 226 -8.46 -20.19 -15.59
CA ALA A 226 -9.01 -19.34 -16.64
C ALA A 226 -7.95 -18.82 -17.62
N ASP A 227 -6.70 -18.65 -17.21
CA ASP A 227 -5.58 -18.19 -18.07
C ASP A 227 -5.01 -19.31 -18.97
N LYS A 228 -5.72 -20.44 -19.11
CA LYS A 228 -5.36 -21.49 -20.05
C LYS A 228 -5.75 -21.11 -21.48
N PRO A 229 -4.96 -21.56 -22.49
CA PRO A 229 -5.23 -21.25 -23.92
C PRO A 229 -6.64 -21.63 -24.37
N GLU A 230 -7.23 -22.63 -23.73
CA GLU A 230 -8.57 -23.16 -24.01
C GLU A 230 -9.68 -22.17 -23.60
N ASN A 231 -9.42 -21.28 -22.64
CA ASN A 231 -10.38 -20.33 -22.09
C ASN A 231 -10.19 -18.89 -22.69
N ARG A 232 -10.22 -18.79 -24.01
CA ARG A 232 -9.95 -17.55 -24.77
C ARG A 232 -10.74 -16.33 -24.31
N ILE A 233 -12.00 -16.52 -23.88
CA ILE A 233 -12.87 -15.42 -23.43
C ILE A 233 -12.36 -14.86 -22.09
N ILE A 234 -11.96 -15.72 -21.16
CA ILE A 234 -11.49 -15.29 -19.84
C ILE A 234 -10.09 -14.69 -19.94
N SER A 235 -9.22 -15.24 -20.81
CA SER A 235 -7.90 -14.66 -21.12
C SER A 235 -8.03 -13.27 -21.73
N LEU A 236 -9.05 -13.02 -22.56
CA LEU A 236 -9.37 -11.70 -23.11
C LEU A 236 -9.91 -10.75 -22.04
N ALA A 237 -10.79 -11.22 -21.15
CA ALA A 237 -11.29 -10.43 -20.02
C ALA A 237 -10.15 -9.99 -19.10
N LEU A 238 -9.22 -10.90 -18.76
CA LEU A 238 -8.05 -10.59 -17.93
C LEU A 238 -7.04 -9.62 -18.59
N LYS A 239 -7.07 -9.47 -19.90
CA LYS A 239 -6.26 -8.46 -20.61
C LYS A 239 -6.86 -7.06 -20.58
N ASN A 240 -8.18 -6.97 -20.37
CA ASN A 240 -8.94 -5.72 -20.43
C ASN A 240 -9.35 -5.21 -19.03
N THR A 241 -8.93 -5.90 -17.98
CA THR A 241 -9.08 -5.49 -16.58
C THR A 241 -7.77 -4.93 -16.03
#